data_dd310e1f0dc95026037a462a3c477b0c
#
_entry.id   dd310e1f0dc95026037a462a3c477b0c
#
_cell.length_a   1.000
_cell.length_b   1.000
_cell.length_c   1.000
_cell.angle_alpha   90.00
_cell.angle_beta   90.00
_cell.angle_gamma   90.00
#
_symmetry.space_group_name_H-M   'P 1'
#
loop_
_entity.id
_entity.type
_entity.pdbx_description
1 polymer ?
#
loop_
_entity_poly.entity_id
_entity_poly.type
_entity_poly.pdbx_seq_one_letter_code
_entity_poly.pdbx_strand_id
1 'polypeptide(L)'
;GGKLAVTFRKSVGQIPFAFPFKPGSDSGCGTSVTGALFPFGHGLSYTTFEYNNLKISPEQQGVLGEVKVSCTVKNTGKRPGDEVVQLYLRDEISSVTTYVKILRGFERITLQPNEEKKVTFTLSPQDLAIWDKNMKFQVEPGTFKVMIGASSKDIRLEGKFIINK
;
A
#
# COMPACT_ATOMS: atom_id res chain seq x y z
N GLY A 1 15.65 3.68 9.88
CA GLY A 1 15.36 2.36 10.45
C GLY A 1 14.69 1.43 9.45
N GLY A 2 14.56 0.17 9.83
CA GLY A 2 13.84 -0.83 9.06
C GLY A 2 12.33 -0.77 9.28
N LYS A 3 11.59 -1.42 8.40
CA LYS A 3 10.14 -1.62 8.53
C LYS A 3 9.84 -3.10 8.77
N LEU A 4 8.82 -3.40 9.55
CA LEU A 4 8.39 -4.77 9.82
C LEU A 4 7.78 -5.39 8.56
N ALA A 5 8.35 -6.51 8.10
CA ALA A 5 7.83 -7.28 6.97
C ALA A 5 6.71 -8.27 7.37
N VAL A 6 6.24 -8.18 8.62
CA VAL A 6 5.17 -9.02 9.17
C VAL A 6 4.23 -8.19 10.05
N THR A 7 3.04 -8.72 10.29
CA THR A 7 2.11 -8.15 11.27
C THR A 7 2.35 -8.78 12.63
N PHE A 8 2.55 -7.96 13.66
CA PHE A 8 2.60 -8.42 15.06
C PHE A 8 1.20 -8.41 15.66
N ARG A 9 0.81 -9.55 16.22
CA ARG A 9 -0.49 -9.73 16.87
C ARG A 9 -0.49 -9.15 18.28
N LYS A 10 -1.66 -8.75 18.76
CA LYS A 10 -1.84 -8.31 20.15
C LYS A 10 -1.97 -9.48 21.12
N SER A 11 -2.39 -10.64 20.62
CA SER A 11 -2.68 -11.84 21.40
C SER A 11 -2.36 -13.09 20.60
N VAL A 12 -1.91 -14.15 21.27
CA VAL A 12 -1.69 -15.48 20.67
C VAL A 12 -2.96 -16.10 20.08
N GLY A 13 -4.12 -15.71 20.59
CA GLY A 13 -5.42 -16.17 20.10
C GLY A 13 -5.86 -15.57 18.76
N GLN A 14 -5.16 -14.54 18.24
CA GLN A 14 -5.46 -13.95 16.93
C GLN A 14 -4.89 -14.81 15.80
N ILE A 15 -5.49 -15.95 15.51
CA ILE A 15 -5.08 -16.90 14.46
C ILE A 15 -6.26 -17.07 13.49
N PRO A 16 -6.07 -16.95 12.16
CA PRO A 16 -4.96 -16.36 11.42
C PRO A 16 -5.11 -14.83 11.32
N PHE A 17 -4.07 -14.09 11.60
CA PHE A 17 -4.07 -12.64 11.45
C PHE A 17 -2.74 -12.21 10.81
N ALA A 18 -2.77 -11.90 9.53
CA ALA A 18 -1.60 -11.50 8.75
C ALA A 18 -1.98 -10.47 7.68
N PHE A 19 -1.01 -9.74 7.19
CA PHE A 19 -1.14 -8.89 6.01
C PHE A 19 -0.53 -9.62 4.79
N PRO A 20 -1.17 -9.60 3.60
CA PRO A 20 -2.47 -9.01 3.31
C PRO A 20 -3.63 -9.89 3.82
N PHE A 21 -4.79 -9.29 4.06
CA PHE A 21 -5.98 -10.00 4.52
C PHE A 21 -7.20 -9.69 3.64
N LYS A 22 -8.15 -10.62 3.61
CA LYS A 22 -9.42 -10.47 2.90
C LYS A 22 -10.45 -9.74 3.78
N PRO A 23 -11.51 -9.13 3.18
CA PRO A 23 -12.58 -8.52 3.97
C PRO A 23 -13.15 -9.49 5.01
N GLY A 24 -13.32 -9.00 6.23
CA GLY A 24 -13.86 -9.77 7.37
C GLY A 24 -12.84 -10.69 8.07
N SER A 25 -11.58 -10.76 7.64
CA SER A 25 -10.55 -11.60 8.28
C SER A 25 -9.51 -10.82 9.10
N ASP A 26 -9.80 -9.58 9.45
CA ASP A 26 -8.91 -8.68 10.19
C ASP A 26 -9.02 -8.79 11.72
N SER A 27 -10.00 -9.52 12.22
CA SER A 27 -10.26 -9.69 13.65
C SER A 27 -9.65 -10.94 14.27
N GLY A 28 -9.10 -11.84 13.44
CA GLY A 28 -8.69 -13.16 13.92
C GLY A 28 -9.88 -14.06 14.29
N CYS A 29 -9.72 -15.36 14.15
CA CYS A 29 -10.77 -16.32 14.44
C CYS A 29 -10.88 -16.55 15.96
N GLY A 30 -12.08 -16.42 16.53
CA GLY A 30 -12.40 -16.84 17.91
C GLY A 30 -11.95 -15.87 19.01
N THR A 31 -11.61 -14.63 18.70
CA THR A 31 -11.24 -13.63 19.71
C THR A 31 -11.96 -12.30 19.49
N SER A 32 -12.26 -11.58 20.57
CA SER A 32 -12.76 -10.20 20.54
C SER A 32 -11.63 -9.17 20.30
N VAL A 33 -10.37 -9.60 20.27
CA VAL A 33 -9.22 -8.72 20.08
C VAL A 33 -9.08 -8.39 18.59
N THR A 34 -9.22 -7.12 18.25
CA THR A 34 -9.12 -6.65 16.86
C THR A 34 -7.83 -5.87 16.60
N GLY A 35 -7.39 -5.88 15.35
CA GLY A 35 -6.25 -5.13 14.86
C GLY A 35 -4.89 -5.67 15.30
N ALA A 36 -3.84 -5.13 14.72
CA ALA A 36 -2.44 -5.49 15.01
C ALA A 36 -1.88 -4.72 16.22
N LEU A 37 -0.93 -5.30 16.91
CA LEU A 37 -0.03 -4.57 17.81
C LEU A 37 0.87 -3.65 16.99
N PHE A 38 1.58 -4.24 16.00
CA PHE A 38 2.30 -3.49 14.98
C PHE A 38 1.84 -3.98 13.59
N PRO A 39 1.32 -3.08 12.74
CA PRO A 39 0.87 -3.45 11.41
C PRO A 39 2.06 -3.77 10.49
N PHE A 40 1.80 -4.46 9.39
CA PHE A 40 2.77 -4.66 8.32
C PHE A 40 3.34 -3.31 7.85
N GLY A 41 4.63 -3.23 7.63
CA GLY A 41 5.32 -2.01 7.23
C GLY A 41 5.59 -1.02 8.36
N HIS A 42 5.21 -1.32 9.61
CA HIS A 42 5.46 -0.42 10.75
C HIS A 42 6.94 -0.23 11.01
N GLY A 43 7.33 0.98 11.38
CA GLY A 43 8.68 1.32 11.82
C GLY A 43 8.71 2.71 12.44
N LEU A 44 9.73 2.95 13.24
CA LEU A 44 9.97 4.22 13.92
C LEU A 44 11.10 5.00 13.24
N SER A 45 11.01 6.32 13.31
CA SER A 45 12.06 7.24 12.87
C SER A 45 12.37 8.26 13.96
N TYR A 46 13.59 8.78 13.97
CA TYR A 46 14.01 9.89 14.84
C TYR A 46 13.69 11.26 14.23
N THR A 47 13.00 11.28 13.09
CA THR A 47 12.54 12.49 12.40
C THR A 47 11.10 12.27 11.90
N THR A 48 10.48 13.31 11.36
CA THR A 48 9.11 13.30 10.84
C THR A 48 9.11 13.53 9.35
N PHE A 49 8.17 12.88 8.64
CA PHE A 49 8.02 13.00 7.20
C PHE A 49 6.61 13.43 6.84
N GLU A 50 6.52 14.30 5.84
CA GLU A 50 5.28 14.75 5.23
C GLU A 50 5.20 14.24 3.80
N TYR A 51 4.01 13.82 3.39
CA TYR A 51 3.72 13.27 2.07
C TYR A 51 2.76 14.19 1.33
N ASN A 52 3.12 14.61 0.12
CA ASN A 52 2.35 15.58 -0.66
C ASN A 52 2.36 15.23 -2.14
N ASN A 53 1.55 15.96 -2.94
CA ASN A 53 1.61 16.00 -4.39
C ASN A 53 1.43 14.62 -5.05
N LEU A 54 0.45 13.82 -4.58
CA LEU A 54 0.08 12.58 -5.25
C LEU A 54 -0.35 12.86 -6.70
N LYS A 55 0.28 12.17 -7.63
CA LYS A 55 -0.07 12.18 -9.06
C LYS A 55 -0.18 10.76 -9.56
N ILE A 56 -1.23 10.48 -10.29
CA ILE A 56 -1.48 9.19 -10.96
C ILE A 56 -1.62 9.50 -12.45
N SER A 57 -0.88 8.81 -13.30
CA SER A 57 -0.88 9.08 -14.74
C SER A 57 -0.62 7.80 -15.54
N PRO A 58 -1.49 7.50 -16.51
CA PRO A 58 -2.75 8.17 -16.78
C PRO A 58 -3.80 7.85 -15.70
N GLU A 59 -4.83 8.68 -15.56
CA GLU A 59 -5.97 8.42 -14.66
C GLU A 59 -6.93 7.37 -15.23
N GLN A 60 -6.86 7.13 -16.54
CA GLN A 60 -7.58 6.08 -17.24
C GLN A 60 -6.65 5.38 -18.21
N GLN A 61 -6.68 4.06 -18.23
CA GLN A 61 -5.78 3.22 -19.02
C GLN A 61 -6.49 1.95 -19.47
N GLY A 62 -6.05 1.38 -20.58
CA GLY A 62 -6.47 0.04 -21.00
C GLY A 62 -5.78 -1.07 -20.17
N VAL A 63 -6.29 -2.28 -20.29
CA VAL A 63 -5.84 -3.45 -19.49
C VAL A 63 -4.36 -3.81 -19.67
N LEU A 64 -3.73 -3.39 -20.75
CA LEU A 64 -2.31 -3.68 -21.05
C LEU A 64 -1.38 -2.50 -20.75
N GLY A 65 -1.91 -1.38 -20.28
CA GLY A 65 -1.12 -0.18 -20.04
C GLY A 65 -0.49 -0.12 -18.64
N GLU A 66 0.51 0.74 -18.51
CA GLU A 66 1.17 1.02 -17.25
C GLU A 66 0.60 2.29 -16.61
N VAL A 67 0.54 2.31 -15.28
CA VAL A 67 0.13 3.48 -14.50
C VAL A 67 1.30 3.92 -13.61
N LYS A 68 1.71 5.18 -13.75
CA LYS A 68 2.73 5.80 -12.91
C LYS A 68 2.07 6.52 -11.74
N VAL A 69 2.53 6.21 -10.54
CA VAL A 69 2.10 6.84 -9.29
C VAL A 69 3.28 7.53 -8.67
N SER A 70 3.19 8.82 -8.43
CA SER A 70 4.27 9.58 -7.78
C SER A 70 3.75 10.45 -6.65
N CYS A 71 4.62 10.68 -5.66
CA CYS A 71 4.40 11.64 -4.58
C CYS A 71 5.70 12.34 -4.21
N THR A 72 5.60 13.41 -3.43
CA THR A 72 6.75 14.10 -2.82
C THR A 72 6.77 13.79 -1.33
N VAL A 73 7.94 13.41 -0.82
CA VAL A 73 8.16 13.18 0.62
C VAL A 73 9.19 14.18 1.12
N LYS A 74 8.87 14.87 2.20
CA LYS A 74 9.72 15.90 2.84
C LYS A 74 10.05 15.51 4.27
N ASN A 75 11.29 15.65 4.66
CA ASN A 75 11.70 15.58 6.08
C ASN A 75 11.38 16.90 6.77
N THR A 76 10.37 16.91 7.64
CA THR A 76 9.94 18.09 8.40
C THR A 76 10.57 18.18 9.79
N GLY A 77 11.37 17.17 10.18
CA GLY A 77 12.08 17.18 11.44
C GLY A 77 13.46 17.84 11.38
N LYS A 78 14.17 17.79 12.50
CA LYS A 78 15.47 18.46 12.68
C LYS A 78 16.68 17.55 12.48
N ARG A 79 16.47 16.27 12.13
CA ARG A 79 17.54 15.26 11.96
C ARG A 79 17.44 14.62 10.59
N PRO A 80 18.56 14.19 10.00
CA PRO A 80 18.52 13.32 8.85
C PRO A 80 17.82 11.99 9.20
N GLY A 81 17.15 11.41 8.24
CA GLY A 81 16.48 10.14 8.47
C GLY A 81 16.08 9.42 7.20
N ASP A 82 15.86 8.13 7.38
CA ASP A 82 15.35 7.27 6.31
C ASP A 82 13.85 7.09 6.44
N GLU A 83 13.17 7.16 5.31
CA GLU A 83 11.78 6.72 5.19
C GLU A 83 11.66 5.62 4.14
N VAL A 84 10.74 4.69 4.38
CA VAL A 84 10.35 3.67 3.39
C VAL A 84 8.93 4.00 2.95
N VAL A 85 8.84 4.60 1.78
CA VAL A 85 7.57 4.94 1.14
C VAL A 85 6.96 3.66 0.58
N GLN A 86 5.73 3.35 0.95
CA GLN A 86 5.04 2.12 0.59
C GLN A 86 3.82 2.43 -0.25
N LEU A 87 3.69 1.76 -1.41
CA LEU A 87 2.54 1.85 -2.28
C LEU A 87 1.68 0.61 -2.13
N TYR A 88 0.43 0.81 -1.78
CA TYR A 88 -0.59 -0.20 -1.66
C TYR A 88 -1.66 -0.01 -2.74
N LEU A 89 -2.18 -1.12 -3.21
CA LEU A 89 -3.22 -1.17 -4.22
C LEU A 89 -4.42 -1.96 -3.71
N ARG A 90 -5.62 -1.51 -4.10
CA ARG A 90 -6.88 -2.22 -3.93
C ARG A 90 -7.66 -2.17 -5.24
N ASP A 91 -8.10 -3.32 -5.71
CA ASP A 91 -9.17 -3.42 -6.68
C ASP A 91 -10.50 -3.21 -5.93
N GLU A 92 -11.28 -2.19 -6.29
CA GLU A 92 -12.51 -1.86 -5.56
C GLU A 92 -13.63 -2.85 -5.84
N ILE A 93 -13.71 -3.36 -7.07
CA ILE A 93 -14.75 -4.33 -7.50
C ILE A 93 -14.11 -5.35 -8.42
N SER A 94 -14.01 -6.58 -7.97
CA SER A 94 -13.45 -7.70 -8.73
C SER A 94 -14.40 -8.90 -8.77
N SER A 95 -14.22 -9.76 -9.77
CA SER A 95 -15.06 -10.95 -9.97
C SER A 95 -14.92 -12.00 -8.87
N VAL A 96 -13.86 -11.91 -8.08
CA VAL A 96 -13.54 -12.78 -6.93
C VAL A 96 -13.15 -11.93 -5.72
N THR A 97 -13.27 -12.50 -4.52
CA THR A 97 -12.85 -11.79 -3.30
C THR A 97 -11.35 -11.59 -3.28
N THR A 98 -10.91 -10.33 -3.39
CA THR A 98 -9.51 -9.92 -3.32
C THR A 98 -9.13 -9.41 -1.93
N TYR A 99 -7.87 -9.09 -1.72
CA TYR A 99 -7.38 -8.51 -0.47
C TYR A 99 -7.89 -7.07 -0.28
N VAL A 100 -8.06 -6.67 0.98
CA VAL A 100 -8.43 -5.27 1.32
C VAL A 100 -7.43 -4.27 0.76
N LYS A 101 -6.16 -4.63 0.76
CA LYS A 101 -5.07 -3.96 0.05
C LYS A 101 -3.86 -4.88 -0.03
N ILE A 102 -2.99 -4.64 -1.00
CA ILE A 102 -1.75 -5.39 -1.20
C ILE A 102 -0.60 -4.42 -1.47
N LEU A 103 0.58 -4.69 -0.93
CA LEU A 103 1.79 -3.92 -1.24
C LEU A 103 2.21 -4.22 -2.69
N ARG A 104 2.39 -3.17 -3.49
CA ARG A 104 2.85 -3.27 -4.89
C ARG A 104 4.16 -2.57 -5.15
N GLY A 105 4.63 -1.75 -4.22
CA GLY A 105 5.94 -1.11 -4.34
C GLY A 105 6.39 -0.50 -3.04
N PHE A 106 7.69 -0.34 -2.90
CA PHE A 106 8.29 0.43 -1.83
C PHE A 106 9.62 1.03 -2.29
N GLU A 107 9.96 2.19 -1.74
CA GLU A 107 11.25 2.85 -1.97
C GLU A 107 11.78 3.38 -0.64
N ARG A 108 13.05 3.06 -0.33
CA ARG A 108 13.76 3.64 0.81
C ARG A 108 14.49 4.89 0.35
N ILE A 109 14.23 5.99 1.02
CA ILE A 109 14.87 7.28 0.77
C ILE A 109 15.51 7.80 2.04
N THR A 110 16.65 8.48 1.89
CA THR A 110 17.32 9.22 2.98
C THR A 110 17.17 10.72 2.69
N LEU A 111 16.71 11.47 3.69
CA LEU A 111 16.47 12.92 3.57
C LEU A 111 17.14 13.69 4.70
N GLN A 112 17.82 14.77 4.35
CA GLN A 112 18.31 15.78 5.30
C GLN A 112 17.12 16.60 5.85
N PRO A 113 17.29 17.34 6.97
CA PRO A 113 16.27 18.27 7.45
C PRO A 113 15.82 19.25 6.34
N ASN A 114 14.50 19.38 6.16
CA ASN A 114 13.83 20.17 5.12
C ASN A 114 14.05 19.71 3.67
N GLU A 115 14.82 18.66 3.44
CA GLU A 115 14.95 18.06 2.12
C GLU A 115 13.66 17.36 1.69
N GLU A 116 13.36 17.44 0.39
CA GLU A 116 12.25 16.73 -0.22
C GLU A 116 12.72 15.92 -1.44
N LYS A 117 12.07 14.78 -1.66
CA LYS A 117 12.34 13.90 -2.81
C LYS A 117 11.05 13.41 -3.41
N LYS A 118 11.00 13.41 -4.76
CA LYS A 118 9.93 12.78 -5.51
C LYS A 118 10.20 11.28 -5.59
N VAL A 119 9.20 10.49 -5.20
CA VAL A 119 9.18 9.03 -5.36
C VAL A 119 8.19 8.67 -6.46
N THR A 120 8.54 7.71 -7.31
CA THR A 120 7.69 7.29 -8.44
C THR A 120 7.66 5.77 -8.51
N PHE A 121 6.47 5.21 -8.56
CA PHE A 121 6.21 3.80 -8.78
C PHE A 121 5.56 3.60 -10.14
N THR A 122 5.91 2.53 -10.83
CA THR A 122 5.24 2.11 -12.06
C THR A 122 4.47 0.82 -11.76
N LEU A 123 3.17 0.85 -11.98
CA LEU A 123 2.29 -0.30 -11.89
C LEU A 123 2.12 -0.88 -13.29
N SER A 124 2.62 -2.08 -13.49
CA SER A 124 2.46 -2.85 -14.72
C SER A 124 1.12 -3.61 -14.72
N PRO A 125 0.66 -4.14 -15.84
CA PRO A 125 -0.52 -5.01 -15.87
C PRO A 125 -0.41 -6.21 -14.90
N GLN A 126 0.79 -6.74 -14.68
CA GLN A 126 1.02 -7.84 -13.75
C GLN A 126 0.75 -7.45 -12.28
N ASP A 127 0.96 -6.18 -11.94
CA ASP A 127 0.65 -5.67 -10.59
C ASP A 127 -0.85 -5.52 -10.35
N LEU A 128 -1.64 -5.39 -11.42
CA LEU A 128 -3.09 -5.21 -11.40
C LEU A 128 -3.86 -6.51 -11.57
N ALA A 129 -3.21 -7.53 -12.16
CA ALA A 129 -3.86 -8.80 -12.52
C ALA A 129 -4.23 -9.63 -11.28
N ILE A 130 -5.34 -10.34 -11.43
CA ILE A 130 -5.85 -11.32 -10.47
C ILE A 130 -6.16 -12.64 -11.18
N TRP A 131 -6.24 -13.73 -10.41
CA TRP A 131 -6.85 -14.97 -10.89
C TRP A 131 -8.36 -14.83 -10.78
N ASP A 132 -9.04 -14.81 -11.92
CA ASP A 132 -10.49 -14.69 -12.00
C ASP A 132 -11.21 -16.03 -11.66
N LYS A 133 -12.54 -16.02 -11.69
CA LYS A 133 -13.37 -17.22 -11.46
C LYS A 133 -13.14 -18.36 -12.46
N ASN A 134 -12.52 -18.09 -13.61
CA ASN A 134 -12.20 -19.08 -14.65
C ASN A 134 -10.73 -19.51 -14.57
N MET A 135 -10.00 -19.16 -13.51
CA MET A 135 -8.58 -19.45 -13.33
C MET A 135 -7.70 -18.83 -14.42
N LYS A 136 -8.07 -17.66 -14.93
CA LYS A 136 -7.25 -16.85 -15.82
C LYS A 136 -6.60 -15.72 -15.05
N PHE A 137 -5.29 -15.55 -15.22
CA PHE A 137 -4.53 -14.44 -14.65
C PHE A 137 -4.62 -13.24 -15.59
N GLN A 138 -5.43 -12.26 -15.24
CA GLN A 138 -5.72 -11.10 -16.10
C GLN A 138 -6.12 -9.86 -15.29
N VAL A 139 -6.01 -8.70 -15.93
CA VAL A 139 -6.50 -7.43 -15.40
C VAL A 139 -8.00 -7.34 -15.70
N GLU A 140 -8.81 -7.08 -14.70
CA GLU A 140 -10.23 -6.78 -14.86
C GLU A 140 -10.43 -5.27 -15.02
N PRO A 141 -11.31 -4.83 -15.95
CA PRO A 141 -11.73 -3.43 -16.01
C PRO A 141 -12.41 -3.01 -14.72
N GLY A 142 -12.07 -1.84 -14.21
CA GLY A 142 -12.62 -1.37 -12.95
C GLY A 142 -11.84 -0.20 -12.35
N THR A 143 -12.24 0.19 -11.15
CA THR A 143 -11.60 1.25 -10.38
C THR A 143 -10.60 0.67 -9.41
N PHE A 144 -9.38 1.16 -9.48
CA PHE A 144 -8.30 0.80 -8.57
C PHE A 144 -8.03 1.96 -7.61
N LYS A 145 -7.94 1.66 -6.33
CA LYS A 145 -7.54 2.59 -5.28
C LYS A 145 -6.05 2.43 -4.98
N VAL A 146 -5.32 3.54 -5.08
CA VAL A 146 -3.91 3.68 -4.71
C VAL A 146 -3.82 4.31 -3.34
N MET A 147 -2.95 3.77 -2.50
CA MET A 147 -2.68 4.29 -1.16
C MET A 147 -1.17 4.35 -0.96
N ILE A 148 -0.65 5.53 -0.60
CA ILE A 148 0.76 5.71 -0.26
C ILE A 148 0.88 6.03 1.23
N GLY A 149 1.82 5.38 1.90
CA GLY A 149 2.01 5.60 3.33
C GLY A 149 3.30 5.04 3.89
N ALA A 150 3.46 5.18 5.18
CA ALA A 150 4.61 4.70 5.96
C ALA A 150 4.42 3.27 6.50
N SER A 151 3.18 2.76 6.46
CA SER A 151 2.82 1.38 6.81
C SER A 151 1.44 1.03 6.25
N SER A 152 1.02 -0.23 6.36
CA SER A 152 -0.32 -0.67 5.94
C SER A 152 -1.47 0.00 6.70
N LYS A 153 -1.22 0.61 7.85
CA LYS A 153 -2.21 1.40 8.62
C LYS A 153 -1.96 2.90 8.57
N ASP A 154 -0.73 3.33 8.36
CA ASP A 154 -0.36 4.74 8.26
C ASP A 154 -0.35 5.17 6.79
N ILE A 155 -1.56 5.30 6.23
CA ILE A 155 -1.77 5.80 4.87
C ILE A 155 -1.83 7.33 4.92
N ARG A 156 -1.05 7.98 4.07
CA ARG A 156 -0.89 9.44 4.01
C ARG A 156 -1.57 10.06 2.80
N LEU A 157 -1.55 9.36 1.66
CA LEU A 157 -2.13 9.83 0.40
C LEU A 157 -2.98 8.71 -0.22
N GLU A 158 -4.10 9.09 -0.80
CA GLU A 158 -5.01 8.18 -1.50
C GLU A 158 -5.46 8.79 -2.83
N GLY A 159 -5.59 7.96 -3.83
CA GLY A 159 -6.11 8.33 -5.14
C GLY A 159 -6.71 7.13 -5.86
N LYS A 160 -7.26 7.37 -7.05
CA LYS A 160 -7.89 6.32 -7.85
C LYS A 160 -7.51 6.49 -9.31
N PHE A 161 -7.54 5.39 -10.04
CA PHE A 161 -7.49 5.36 -11.50
C PHE A 161 -8.43 4.28 -12.02
N ILE A 162 -8.74 4.33 -13.32
CA ILE A 162 -9.69 3.45 -13.97
C ILE A 162 -8.98 2.63 -15.04
N ILE A 163 -9.22 1.33 -15.04
CA ILE A 163 -8.87 0.44 -16.14
C ILE A 163 -10.10 0.23 -17.00
N ASN A 164 -10.00 0.63 -18.25
CA ASN A 164 -11.02 0.43 -19.28
C ASN A 164 -10.81 -0.92 -20.00
N LYS A 165 -11.86 -1.39 -20.68
CA LYS A 165 -11.78 -2.59 -21.54
C LYS A 165 -10.83 -2.38 -22.69
#